data_b4c308ed359343cbe0ed59df2434835b
#
_entry.id   b4c308ed359343cbe0ed59df2434835b
#
_cell.length_a   1.000
_cell.length_b   1.000
_cell.length_c   1.000
_cell.angle_alpha   90.00
_cell.angle_beta   90.00
_cell.angle_gamma   90.00
#
_symmetry.space_group_name_H-M   'P 1'
#
loop_
_entity.id
_entity.type
_entity.pdbx_description
1 polymer ?
#
loop_
_entity_poly.entity_id
_entity_poly.type
_entity_poly.pdbx_seq_one_letter_code
_entity_poly.pdbx_strand_id
1 'polypeptide(L)'
;MRQFYLMGLMGICAVSFAQAPKAKMPTNIQQVPAEVVKTRDLIPQSPVRINPEQSSNKTTYFGKNTRSQLVGRSMNDQQTNASIYNRVHVFNDGKISVTWTTSADAAPYNSRGSGYNHFDGSAWGVVGNSRIEAERAGFPNYAYNPTANEEIIMSHRVKQGTGEAGGLFMNRKTGLGAGTWTSNLVLDTNLTFPGVLWPKTVVSGDYLHVFASYTDSSANQPNRVIINGVRTPQVYSRYQLSTQTWINKNILLPGYDSTRYYSGGGDNYSIDAKDSTIVILIGGLTDDVNLFKSTNNGSTWTKTIIDSFPVPAYDYNTAFDTAYSNDGAVHVLLDANNNAHCFWPVARVLDATPGDGSVSYFPGQTALRYWQEGWNVDSTKTIAGMVDMDNDGSITLGTDWNNTGARYGNHSIVTMPSAGLSADGKIYVIYSALTEKDETTTGSNYRDIYGTVSYDGGNTWSDAVNLTAWVGLNIEQIFGSMARVVNNKVHITYMQKNSVGRYDATNNPNAVGPYDIYYMSLDTAVFST
;
A
#
# COMPACT_ATOMS: atom_id res chain seq x y z
N MET A 1 -6.14 -15.22 61.90
CA MET A 1 -5.85 -14.00 61.13
C MET A 1 -4.77 -14.35 60.11
N ARG A 2 -5.18 -14.65 58.90
CA ARG A 2 -4.29 -14.88 57.75
C ARG A 2 -4.55 -13.75 56.75
N GLN A 3 -3.59 -12.88 56.55
CA GLN A 3 -3.61 -11.85 55.51
C GLN A 3 -3.27 -12.50 54.19
N PHE A 4 -4.15 -12.39 53.20
CA PHE A 4 -3.87 -12.68 51.81
C PHE A 4 -3.35 -11.41 51.12
N TYR A 5 -2.14 -11.45 50.63
CA TYR A 5 -1.64 -10.44 49.72
C TYR A 5 -2.13 -10.75 48.31
N LEU A 6 -2.92 -9.87 47.76
CA LEU A 6 -3.32 -9.90 46.36
C LEU A 6 -2.22 -9.17 45.56
N MET A 7 -1.37 -9.93 44.90
CA MET A 7 -0.49 -9.36 43.87
C MET A 7 -1.35 -9.14 42.61
N GLY A 8 -1.59 -7.86 42.31
CA GLY A 8 -2.16 -7.45 41.02
C GLY A 8 -1.11 -7.60 39.91
N LEU A 9 -1.34 -8.58 39.05
CA LEU A 9 -0.65 -8.65 37.76
C LEU A 9 -1.18 -7.52 36.87
N MET A 10 -0.42 -6.46 36.70
CA MET A 10 -0.63 -5.53 35.58
C MET A 10 -0.25 -6.25 34.29
N GLY A 11 -1.23 -6.81 33.62
CA GLY A 11 -1.07 -7.29 32.26
C GLY A 11 -0.84 -6.11 31.32
N ILE A 12 0.35 -6.00 30.79
CA ILE A 12 0.66 -5.12 29.66
C ILE A 12 -0.08 -5.70 28.47
N CYS A 13 -1.25 -5.14 28.11
CA CYS A 13 -1.91 -5.44 26.85
C CYS A 13 -1.03 -4.92 25.71
N ALA A 14 -0.20 -5.79 25.14
CA ALA A 14 0.38 -5.55 23.84
C ALA A 14 -0.76 -5.50 22.83
N VAL A 15 -1.03 -4.31 22.29
CA VAL A 15 -2.00 -4.11 21.22
C VAL A 15 -1.40 -4.73 19.95
N SER A 16 -1.71 -5.99 19.69
CA SER A 16 -1.47 -6.58 18.39
C SER A 16 -2.48 -5.98 17.42
N PHE A 17 -2.02 -5.02 16.60
CA PHE A 17 -2.74 -4.70 15.38
C PHE A 17 -2.95 -6.00 14.62
N ALA A 18 -4.13 -6.20 14.03
CA ALA A 18 -4.39 -7.33 13.17
C ALA A 18 -3.34 -7.34 12.06
N GLN A 19 -2.29 -8.08 12.28
CA GLN A 19 -1.35 -8.45 11.24
C GLN A 19 -2.00 -9.58 10.48
N ALA A 20 -1.90 -9.56 9.17
CA ALA A 20 -2.04 -10.77 8.39
C ALA A 20 -1.22 -11.88 9.09
N PRO A 21 -1.69 -13.14 9.08
CA PRO A 21 -1.01 -14.22 9.77
C PRO A 21 0.50 -14.15 9.51
N LYS A 22 1.29 -14.26 10.56
CA LYS A 22 2.75 -14.21 10.44
C LYS A 22 3.18 -15.35 9.55
N ALA A 23 3.55 -15.06 8.29
CA ALA A 23 4.11 -16.05 7.41
C ALA A 23 5.40 -16.58 8.02
N LYS A 24 5.51 -17.90 8.17
CA LYS A 24 6.75 -18.58 8.56
C LYS A 24 7.62 -18.72 7.32
N MET A 25 8.88 -18.39 7.46
CA MET A 25 9.85 -18.56 6.40
C MET A 25 10.57 -19.89 6.57
N PRO A 26 10.67 -20.72 5.52
CA PRO A 26 11.54 -21.87 5.55
C PRO A 26 12.99 -21.42 5.73
N THR A 27 13.73 -22.08 6.61
CA THR A 27 15.12 -21.77 6.93
C THR A 27 16.11 -21.90 5.76
N ASN A 28 15.66 -22.41 4.60
CA ASN A 28 16.51 -22.75 3.45
C ASN A 28 16.13 -22.04 2.15
N ILE A 29 15.55 -20.85 2.18
CA ILE A 29 15.13 -20.14 0.96
C ILE A 29 16.30 -19.79 0.03
N GLN A 30 17.50 -19.64 0.55
CA GLN A 30 18.71 -19.37 -0.25
C GLN A 30 19.12 -20.51 -1.19
N GLN A 31 18.53 -21.71 -1.06
CA GLN A 31 18.96 -22.90 -1.78
C GLN A 31 17.85 -23.64 -2.54
N VAL A 32 16.68 -23.07 -2.72
CA VAL A 32 15.68 -23.73 -3.58
C VAL A 32 16.13 -23.53 -5.03
N PRO A 33 16.70 -24.56 -5.69
CA PRO A 33 17.08 -24.42 -7.09
C PRO A 33 15.87 -24.03 -7.92
N ALA A 34 16.07 -23.21 -8.94
CA ALA A 34 15.02 -22.84 -9.90
C ALA A 34 14.33 -24.08 -10.54
N GLU A 35 14.90 -25.27 -10.40
CA GLU A 35 14.38 -26.55 -10.88
C GLU A 35 13.21 -27.13 -10.09
N VAL A 36 13.07 -26.83 -8.80
CA VAL A 36 11.89 -27.28 -8.01
C VAL A 36 10.61 -26.60 -8.49
N VAL A 37 10.74 -25.51 -9.23
CA VAL A 37 9.62 -24.78 -9.84
C VAL A 37 9.09 -25.48 -11.10
N LYS A 38 9.85 -26.38 -11.71
CA LYS A 38 9.48 -27.05 -12.98
C LYS A 38 8.43 -28.15 -12.88
N THR A 39 8.03 -28.59 -11.71
CA THR A 39 7.20 -29.79 -11.56
C THR A 39 5.69 -29.56 -11.51
N ARG A 40 5.20 -28.31 -11.63
CA ARG A 40 3.77 -28.02 -11.74
C ARG A 40 3.46 -26.91 -12.74
N ASP A 41 3.56 -27.25 -14.00
CA ASP A 41 3.01 -26.46 -15.09
C ASP A 41 1.47 -26.64 -15.17
N LEU A 42 0.73 -26.16 -14.18
CA LEU A 42 -0.71 -25.96 -14.33
C LEU A 42 -1.05 -24.49 -14.59
N ILE A 43 -0.06 -23.62 -14.58
CA ILE A 43 -0.15 -22.26 -15.11
C ILE A 43 1.05 -22.11 -16.05
N PRO A 44 0.86 -21.88 -17.36
CA PRO A 44 1.96 -21.65 -18.27
C PRO A 44 2.53 -20.25 -17.99
N GLN A 45 3.33 -20.16 -16.95
CA GLN A 45 4.10 -18.97 -16.66
C GLN A 45 5.51 -19.44 -16.38
N SER A 46 6.38 -18.99 -17.27
CA SER A 46 7.82 -19.04 -17.04
C SER A 46 8.09 -18.69 -15.59
N PRO A 47 8.97 -19.41 -14.90
CA PRO A 47 9.42 -18.96 -13.58
C PRO A 47 9.77 -17.49 -13.71
N VAL A 48 9.37 -16.68 -12.72
CA VAL A 48 9.89 -15.33 -12.60
C VAL A 48 11.39 -15.51 -12.41
N ARG A 49 12.09 -15.67 -13.51
CA ARG A 49 13.50 -15.35 -13.54
C ARG A 49 13.52 -13.86 -13.33
N ILE A 50 14.22 -13.42 -12.33
CA ILE A 50 14.78 -12.09 -12.36
C ILE A 50 15.57 -12.12 -13.68
N ASN A 51 15.00 -11.52 -14.71
CA ASN A 51 15.64 -11.58 -16.03
C ASN A 51 16.71 -10.50 -16.02
N PRO A 52 18.01 -10.87 -15.96
CA PRO A 52 19.07 -9.87 -16.08
C PRO A 52 18.94 -9.06 -17.37
N GLU A 53 18.29 -9.61 -18.41
CA GLU A 53 18.04 -8.91 -19.67
C GLU A 53 16.99 -7.79 -19.56
N GLN A 54 16.23 -7.70 -18.46
CA GLN A 54 15.37 -6.54 -18.15
C GLN A 54 16.06 -5.56 -17.19
N SER A 55 17.23 -5.85 -16.68
CA SER A 55 18.04 -4.89 -15.97
C SER A 55 18.64 -3.92 -16.97
N SER A 56 18.18 -2.67 -16.99
CA SER A 56 18.82 -1.67 -17.79
C SER A 56 20.23 -1.40 -17.26
N ASN A 57 21.20 -1.54 -18.12
CA ASN A 57 22.62 -1.28 -17.84
C ASN A 57 22.95 0.20 -17.58
N LYS A 58 22.01 0.99 -17.06
CA LYS A 58 22.22 2.42 -16.85
C LYS A 58 21.74 2.84 -15.46
N THR A 59 22.64 2.69 -14.51
CA THR A 59 22.57 3.48 -13.29
C THR A 59 22.80 4.94 -13.65
N THR A 60 21.79 5.64 -14.09
CA THR A 60 21.89 7.07 -14.35
C THR A 60 21.88 7.77 -13.00
N TYR A 61 23.06 8.02 -12.44
CA TYR A 61 23.22 8.89 -11.28
C TYR A 61 22.80 10.30 -11.69
N PHE A 62 21.57 10.66 -11.34
CA PHE A 62 21.12 12.04 -11.49
C PHE A 62 21.87 12.89 -10.46
N GLY A 63 22.69 13.82 -10.92
CA GLY A 63 23.51 14.67 -10.06
C GLY A 63 22.69 15.34 -8.93
N LYS A 64 23.34 15.66 -7.84
CA LYS A 64 22.85 16.18 -6.54
C LYS A 64 21.95 17.42 -6.56
N ASN A 65 21.30 17.77 -7.66
CA ASN A 65 20.49 18.98 -7.76
C ASN A 65 19.05 18.74 -7.33
N THR A 66 18.75 19.03 -6.08
CA THR A 66 17.52 19.68 -5.56
C THR A 66 16.17 19.21 -6.12
N ARG A 67 16.00 17.91 -6.40
CA ARG A 67 14.74 17.38 -6.93
C ARG A 67 13.74 17.02 -5.82
N SER A 68 14.22 16.79 -4.61
CA SER A 68 13.40 16.50 -3.44
C SER A 68 13.36 17.65 -2.48
N GLN A 69 12.18 17.91 -1.96
CA GLN A 69 11.94 18.94 -0.95
C GLN A 69 11.34 18.31 0.29
N LEU A 70 11.90 18.62 1.45
CA LEU A 70 11.36 18.20 2.73
C LEU A 70 10.02 18.90 2.96
N VAL A 71 8.94 18.11 3.08
CA VAL A 71 7.57 18.65 3.21
C VAL A 71 6.93 18.31 4.55
N GLY A 72 7.46 17.33 5.28
CA GLY A 72 6.94 16.94 6.57
C GLY A 72 7.89 16.02 7.35
N ARG A 73 7.49 15.69 8.58
CA ARG A 73 8.20 14.75 9.45
C ARG A 73 7.23 13.86 10.20
N SER A 74 7.74 12.73 10.68
CA SER A 74 6.99 11.80 11.51
C SER A 74 7.92 10.98 12.40
N MET A 75 7.51 10.72 13.63
CA MET A 75 8.12 9.67 14.45
C MET A 75 7.57 8.28 14.10
N ASN A 76 6.41 8.21 13.43
CA ASN A 76 5.82 6.96 12.97
C ASN A 76 6.37 6.60 11.60
N ASP A 77 6.96 5.43 11.48
CA ASP A 77 7.60 4.93 10.26
C ASP A 77 6.67 4.12 9.34
N GLN A 78 5.45 3.84 9.79
CA GLN A 78 4.50 3.05 9.01
C GLN A 78 3.51 3.94 8.29
N GLN A 79 3.62 4.00 6.97
CA GLN A 79 2.74 4.80 6.13
C GLN A 79 1.61 3.97 5.50
N THR A 80 1.80 2.67 5.32
CA THR A 80 0.80 1.71 4.84
C THR A 80 1.11 0.32 5.41
N ASN A 81 0.10 -0.57 5.45
CA ASN A 81 0.33 -1.99 5.75
C ASN A 81 0.46 -2.83 4.48
N ALA A 82 -0.12 -2.40 3.36
CA ALA A 82 -0.07 -3.09 2.08
C ALA A 82 -0.05 -2.10 0.90
N SER A 83 -1.19 -1.75 0.33
CA SER A 83 -1.27 -0.88 -0.87
C SER A 83 -1.02 0.60 -0.53
N ILE A 84 -0.36 1.29 -1.42
CA ILE A 84 -0.09 2.74 -1.27
C ILE A 84 -1.40 3.53 -1.31
N TYR A 85 -1.46 4.58 -0.48
CA TYR A 85 -2.53 5.56 -0.44
C TYR A 85 -2.28 6.67 -1.46
N ASN A 86 -3.34 7.34 -1.93
CA ASN A 86 -3.18 8.59 -2.66
C ASN A 86 -2.77 9.70 -1.66
N ARG A 87 -1.54 10.19 -1.79
CA ARG A 87 -0.92 11.14 -0.85
C ARG A 87 -0.39 12.39 -1.50
N VAL A 88 -0.44 12.48 -2.81
CA VAL A 88 -0.01 13.65 -3.55
C VAL A 88 -1.02 13.99 -4.63
N HIS A 89 -1.42 15.24 -4.69
CA HIS A 89 -2.31 15.78 -5.72
C HIS A 89 -1.69 17.02 -6.34
N VAL A 90 -1.65 17.03 -7.67
CA VAL A 90 -1.14 18.15 -8.46
C VAL A 90 -2.32 18.84 -9.15
N PHE A 91 -2.46 20.13 -8.89
CA PHE A 91 -3.52 20.93 -9.47
C PHE A 91 -3.12 21.50 -10.82
N ASN A 92 -4.10 21.86 -11.65
CA ASN A 92 -3.88 22.39 -12.99
C ASN A 92 -3.08 23.70 -13.01
N ASP A 93 -3.11 24.47 -11.92
CA ASP A 93 -2.35 25.71 -11.75
C ASP A 93 -0.93 25.49 -11.19
N GLY A 94 -0.50 24.24 -11.08
CA GLY A 94 0.83 23.86 -10.61
C GLY A 94 0.98 23.80 -9.09
N LYS A 95 -0.07 24.08 -8.33
CA LYS A 95 -0.07 23.85 -6.87
C LYS A 95 -0.07 22.38 -6.57
N ILE A 96 0.36 22.02 -5.34
CA ILE A 96 0.49 20.62 -4.95
C ILE A 96 0.08 20.48 -3.48
N SER A 97 -0.74 19.48 -3.20
CA SER A 97 -1.05 19.08 -1.82
C SER A 97 -0.48 17.69 -1.53
N VAL A 98 0.08 17.51 -0.33
CA VAL A 98 0.60 16.25 0.16
C VAL A 98 0.08 15.92 1.55
N THR A 99 -0.08 14.63 1.84
CA THR A 99 -0.48 14.12 3.16
C THR A 99 0.33 12.88 3.53
N TRP A 100 0.49 12.64 4.81
CA TRP A 100 1.22 11.48 5.33
C TRP A 100 0.72 11.09 6.72
N THR A 101 1.04 9.88 7.20
CA THR A 101 0.84 9.52 8.60
C THR A 101 1.93 10.21 9.42
N THR A 102 1.54 11.19 10.24
CA THR A 102 2.46 11.92 11.11
C THR A 102 2.34 11.47 12.57
N SER A 103 3.41 11.65 13.33
CA SER A 103 3.41 11.63 14.80
C SER A 103 4.54 12.53 15.30
N ALA A 104 4.27 13.32 16.33
CA ALA A 104 5.29 14.14 16.98
C ALA A 104 6.04 13.36 18.08
N ASP A 105 5.45 12.29 18.61
CA ASP A 105 6.01 11.41 19.63
C ASP A 105 6.37 10.04 19.06
N ALA A 106 7.35 9.40 19.69
CA ALA A 106 7.74 8.02 19.41
C ALA A 106 6.66 7.03 19.88
N ALA A 107 6.87 5.73 19.65
CA ALA A 107 5.93 4.69 20.11
C ALA A 107 5.55 4.91 21.58
N PRO A 108 4.27 4.84 21.93
CA PRO A 108 3.12 4.28 21.18
C PRO A 108 2.41 5.27 20.23
N TYR A 109 3.03 6.37 19.83
CA TYR A 109 2.52 7.32 18.82
C TYR A 109 1.15 7.95 19.20
N ASN A 110 1.05 8.56 20.37
CA ASN A 110 -0.21 9.14 20.87
C ASN A 110 -0.66 10.35 20.05
N SER A 111 0.29 11.11 19.48
CA SER A 111 0.03 12.25 18.60
C SER A 111 -0.19 11.87 17.14
N ARG A 112 -0.23 10.57 16.79
CA ARG A 112 -0.39 10.11 15.41
C ARG A 112 -1.67 10.64 14.77
N GLY A 113 -1.58 11.02 13.49
CA GLY A 113 -2.70 11.49 12.69
C GLY A 113 -2.29 11.82 11.28
N SER A 114 -3.06 12.67 10.62
CA SER A 114 -2.80 13.13 9.24
C SER A 114 -1.93 14.38 9.23
N GLY A 115 -0.72 14.28 8.70
CA GLY A 115 0.09 15.42 8.32
C GLY A 115 -0.36 15.97 6.97
N TYR A 116 -0.13 17.25 6.75
CA TYR A 116 -0.48 17.93 5.51
C TYR A 116 0.49 19.08 5.22
N ASN A 117 0.83 19.24 3.94
CA ASN A 117 1.53 20.42 3.44
C ASN A 117 1.04 20.76 2.03
N HIS A 118 1.26 22.01 1.64
CA HIS A 118 0.82 22.55 0.37
C HIS A 118 1.90 23.43 -0.26
N PHE A 119 2.10 23.24 -1.56
CA PHE A 119 2.90 24.11 -2.41
C PHE A 119 1.97 25.08 -3.13
N ASP A 120 2.15 26.37 -2.92
CA ASP A 120 1.27 27.43 -3.43
C ASP A 120 1.58 27.88 -4.87
N GLY A 121 2.55 27.20 -5.51
CA GLY A 121 3.10 27.55 -6.82
C GLY A 121 4.46 28.25 -6.73
N SER A 122 4.86 28.71 -5.53
CA SER A 122 6.14 29.39 -5.28
C SER A 122 6.92 28.74 -4.13
N ALA A 123 6.24 28.35 -3.05
CA ALA A 123 6.85 27.80 -1.85
C ALA A 123 5.97 26.73 -1.21
N TRP A 124 6.62 25.80 -0.51
CA TRP A 124 5.96 24.89 0.42
C TRP A 124 5.61 25.62 1.73
N GLY A 125 4.52 25.19 2.35
CA GLY A 125 4.20 25.56 3.71
C GLY A 125 5.26 25.09 4.72
N VAL A 126 5.06 25.44 5.98
CA VAL A 126 6.00 25.07 7.06
C VAL A 126 6.08 23.55 7.20
N VAL A 127 7.31 23.03 7.24
CA VAL A 127 7.57 21.63 7.55
C VAL A 127 7.16 21.34 8.99
N GLY A 128 6.23 20.42 9.18
CA GLY A 128 5.68 20.10 10.49
C GLY A 128 5.47 18.60 10.71
N ASN A 129 5.09 18.28 11.93
CA ASN A 129 4.70 16.94 12.37
C ASN A 129 3.37 16.97 13.15
N SER A 130 2.59 18.03 13.00
CA SER A 130 1.27 18.15 13.62
C SER A 130 0.22 17.42 12.83
N ARG A 131 -0.75 16.82 13.51
CA ARG A 131 -1.91 16.19 12.89
C ARG A 131 -3.05 17.18 12.68
N ILE A 132 -3.91 16.87 11.71
CA ILE A 132 -5.15 17.60 11.41
C ILE A 132 -6.22 17.33 12.48
N GLU A 133 -6.40 16.06 12.84
CA GLU A 133 -7.44 15.59 13.74
C GLU A 133 -7.16 15.97 15.20
N ALA A 134 -8.22 16.23 15.97
CA ALA A 134 -8.10 16.47 17.41
C ALA A 134 -7.73 15.19 18.19
N GLU A 135 -8.08 14.00 17.66
CA GLU A 135 -7.83 12.70 18.27
C GLU A 135 -6.77 11.91 17.47
N ARG A 136 -6.31 10.79 18.06
CA ARG A 136 -5.37 9.89 17.40
C ARG A 136 -6.00 9.25 16.17
N ALA A 137 -5.34 9.44 15.03
CA ALA A 137 -5.75 8.93 13.73
C ALA A 137 -4.55 8.41 12.92
N GLY A 138 -4.74 8.10 11.65
CA GLY A 138 -3.62 7.76 10.76
C GLY A 138 -4.08 7.16 9.44
N PHE A 139 -3.10 6.84 8.62
CA PHE A 139 -3.29 6.30 7.28
C PHE A 139 -4.19 7.18 6.41
N PRO A 140 -3.80 8.47 6.22
CA PRO A 140 -4.56 9.41 5.43
C PRO A 140 -4.56 9.05 3.95
N ASN A 141 -5.70 9.26 3.31
CA ASN A 141 -5.86 9.23 1.86
C ASN A 141 -6.45 10.56 1.41
N TYR A 142 -5.83 11.16 0.40
CA TYR A 142 -6.21 12.46 -0.13
C TYR A 142 -7.22 12.30 -1.27
N ALA A 143 -8.21 13.18 -1.32
CA ALA A 143 -9.12 13.36 -2.43
C ALA A 143 -9.41 14.85 -2.61
N TYR A 144 -9.80 15.25 -3.82
CA TYR A 144 -10.15 16.63 -4.16
C TYR A 144 -11.52 16.70 -4.79
N ASN A 145 -12.35 17.60 -4.28
CA ASN A 145 -13.65 17.94 -4.85
C ASN A 145 -13.52 19.23 -5.69
N PRO A 146 -13.41 19.12 -7.01
CA PRO A 146 -13.20 20.30 -7.87
C PRO A 146 -14.40 21.24 -7.91
N THR A 147 -15.62 20.74 -7.71
CA THR A 147 -16.84 21.54 -7.74
C THR A 147 -16.89 22.55 -6.60
N ALA A 148 -16.46 22.17 -5.42
CA ALA A 148 -16.44 23.02 -4.24
C ALA A 148 -15.05 23.63 -3.95
N ASN A 149 -14.05 23.37 -4.78
CA ASN A 149 -12.64 23.68 -4.50
C ASN A 149 -12.24 23.22 -3.10
N GLU A 150 -12.52 21.95 -2.78
CA GLU A 150 -12.41 21.40 -1.44
C GLU A 150 -11.42 20.24 -1.39
N GLU A 151 -10.51 20.30 -0.44
CA GLU A 151 -9.61 19.22 -0.09
C GLU A 151 -10.27 18.30 0.93
N ILE A 152 -10.15 16.99 0.73
CA ILE A 152 -10.70 15.95 1.60
C ILE A 152 -9.58 15.00 1.97
N ILE A 153 -9.39 14.77 3.26
CA ILE A 153 -8.47 13.74 3.76
C ILE A 153 -9.27 12.78 4.62
N MET A 154 -9.35 11.52 4.17
CA MET A 154 -9.94 10.45 4.96
C MET A 154 -8.84 9.76 5.75
N SER A 155 -9.05 9.54 7.06
CA SER A 155 -8.13 8.81 7.93
C SER A 155 -8.89 7.93 8.90
N HIS A 156 -8.25 6.90 9.44
CA HIS A 156 -8.93 6.08 10.44
C HIS A 156 -8.65 6.58 11.87
N ARG A 157 -9.66 6.48 12.71
CA ARG A 157 -9.54 6.70 14.13
C ARG A 157 -9.04 5.45 14.84
N VAL A 158 -8.11 5.63 15.78
CA VAL A 158 -7.78 4.60 16.76
C VAL A 158 -8.05 5.18 18.14
N LYS A 159 -9.01 4.60 18.85
CA LYS A 159 -9.42 5.09 20.15
C LYS A 159 -8.27 5.01 21.15
N GLN A 160 -7.98 6.11 21.79
CA GLN A 160 -6.88 6.19 22.74
C GLN A 160 -7.19 5.36 23.99
N GLY A 161 -6.23 4.57 24.44
CA GLY A 161 -6.33 3.75 25.65
C GLY A 161 -6.90 2.35 25.46
N THR A 162 -7.71 2.10 24.42
CA THR A 162 -8.29 0.77 24.14
C THR A 162 -7.68 0.11 22.92
N GLY A 163 -7.04 0.89 22.03
CA GLY A 163 -6.53 0.39 20.74
C GLY A 163 -7.64 -0.01 19.75
N GLU A 164 -8.91 0.18 20.09
CA GLU A 164 -10.04 -0.18 19.25
C GLU A 164 -10.16 0.73 18.04
N ALA A 165 -10.49 0.16 16.90
CA ALA A 165 -10.89 0.89 15.72
C ALA A 165 -12.19 1.66 16.00
N GLY A 166 -12.22 2.94 15.69
CA GLY A 166 -13.33 3.82 16.02
C GLY A 166 -13.91 4.56 14.82
N GLY A 167 -13.94 3.96 13.64
CA GLY A 167 -14.47 4.59 12.43
C GLY A 167 -13.46 5.46 11.69
N LEU A 168 -13.95 6.33 10.81
CA LEU A 168 -13.13 7.18 9.94
C LEU A 168 -13.36 8.65 10.24
N PHE A 169 -12.28 9.42 10.19
CA PHE A 169 -12.38 10.88 10.08
C PHE A 169 -12.50 11.29 8.62
N MET A 170 -13.44 12.16 8.34
CA MET A 170 -13.52 12.95 7.12
C MET A 170 -13.08 14.36 7.45
N ASN A 171 -11.85 14.70 7.07
CA ASN A 171 -11.29 16.03 7.24
C ASN A 171 -11.53 16.80 5.95
N ARG A 172 -12.19 17.94 6.03
CA ARG A 172 -12.58 18.77 4.89
C ARG A 172 -12.08 20.20 5.06
N LYS A 173 -11.64 20.80 3.95
CA LYS A 173 -11.20 22.19 3.91
C LYS A 173 -11.48 22.80 2.54
N THR A 174 -12.18 23.92 2.51
CA THR A 174 -12.35 24.74 1.29
C THR A 174 -11.16 25.67 1.09
N GLY A 175 -10.73 25.79 -0.17
CA GLY A 175 -9.56 26.57 -0.55
C GLY A 175 -8.27 25.79 -0.41
N LEU A 176 -7.42 25.88 -1.44
CA LEU A 176 -6.16 25.14 -1.52
C LEU A 176 -5.11 25.77 -0.60
N GLY A 177 -4.48 24.97 0.23
CA GLY A 177 -3.40 25.39 1.12
C GLY A 177 -3.82 26.31 2.28
N ALA A 178 -4.94 26.99 2.18
CA ALA A 178 -5.45 27.94 3.17
C ALA A 178 -6.70 27.40 3.89
N GLY A 179 -7.16 28.12 4.92
CA GLY A 179 -8.37 27.77 5.66
C GLY A 179 -8.12 26.75 6.78
N THR A 180 -9.19 26.43 7.49
CA THR A 180 -9.17 25.53 8.66
C THR A 180 -9.83 24.21 8.30
N TRP A 181 -9.21 23.12 8.71
CA TRP A 181 -9.76 21.78 8.58
C TRP A 181 -10.96 21.59 9.53
N THR A 182 -12.05 21.08 8.99
CA THR A 182 -13.17 20.54 9.76
C THR A 182 -13.07 19.03 9.76
N SER A 183 -13.00 18.45 10.95
CA SER A 183 -12.79 17.00 11.15
C SER A 183 -14.08 16.40 11.72
N ASN A 184 -14.73 15.52 10.97
CA ASN A 184 -15.94 14.83 11.41
C ASN A 184 -15.70 13.33 11.46
N LEU A 185 -16.09 12.69 12.57
CA LEU A 185 -16.13 11.25 12.66
C LEU A 185 -17.30 10.72 11.83
N VAL A 186 -17.02 9.85 10.88
CA VAL A 186 -18.00 9.25 9.96
C VAL A 186 -17.81 7.74 9.90
N LEU A 187 -18.85 7.01 9.44
CA LEU A 187 -18.84 5.55 9.39
C LEU A 187 -18.44 4.92 10.73
N ASP A 188 -18.71 5.65 11.81
CA ASP A 188 -18.63 5.12 13.16
C ASP A 188 -19.80 4.17 13.36
N THR A 189 -19.50 3.02 13.85
CA THR A 189 -20.52 2.09 14.29
C THR A 189 -20.72 2.27 15.78
N ASN A 190 -21.88 1.93 16.28
CA ASN A 190 -22.10 1.92 17.71
C ASN A 190 -20.98 1.07 18.35
N LEU A 191 -20.52 1.45 19.52
CA LEU A 191 -19.36 0.92 20.24
C LEU A 191 -19.35 -0.60 20.49
N THR A 192 -20.32 -1.35 19.96
CA THR A 192 -20.45 -2.80 20.06
C THR A 192 -19.60 -3.56 19.04
N PHE A 193 -19.22 -2.91 17.95
CA PHE A 193 -18.36 -3.48 16.91
C PHE A 193 -17.17 -2.58 16.62
N PRO A 194 -16.00 -3.15 16.27
CA PRO A 194 -14.91 -2.34 15.77
C PRO A 194 -15.37 -1.59 14.51
N GLY A 195 -14.98 -0.33 14.38
CA GLY A 195 -15.20 0.47 13.20
C GLY A 195 -14.33 0.01 12.03
N VAL A 196 -14.56 0.58 10.86
CA VAL A 196 -13.70 0.36 9.71
C VAL A 196 -12.40 1.14 9.84
N LEU A 197 -11.32 0.59 9.27
CA LEU A 197 -9.99 1.17 9.19
C LEU A 197 -9.53 1.30 7.74
N TRP A 198 -8.37 1.95 7.56
CA TRP A 198 -7.61 2.04 6.33
C TRP A 198 -8.43 2.54 5.12
N PRO A 199 -9.03 3.74 5.22
CA PRO A 199 -9.84 4.27 4.13
C PRO A 199 -8.99 4.57 2.91
N LYS A 200 -9.42 4.08 1.74
CA LYS A 200 -8.97 4.60 0.45
C LYS A 200 -10.15 5.26 -0.22
N THR A 201 -9.93 6.44 -0.79
CA THR A 201 -11.01 7.29 -1.24
C THR A 201 -10.66 8.03 -2.52
N VAL A 202 -11.70 8.29 -3.30
CA VAL A 202 -11.62 9.07 -4.53
C VAL A 202 -12.92 9.84 -4.73
N VAL A 203 -12.80 11.03 -5.29
CA VAL A 203 -13.97 11.83 -5.72
C VAL A 203 -14.19 11.63 -7.21
N SER A 204 -15.43 11.35 -7.59
CA SER A 204 -15.90 11.37 -8.98
C SER A 204 -17.27 12.01 -9.09
N GLY A 205 -17.37 13.06 -9.88
CA GLY A 205 -18.59 13.88 -9.97
C GLY A 205 -19.03 14.40 -8.60
N ASP A 206 -20.27 14.14 -8.23
CA ASP A 206 -20.86 14.56 -6.94
C ASP A 206 -20.64 13.53 -5.81
N TYR A 207 -19.76 12.54 -6.00
CA TYR A 207 -19.62 11.46 -5.03
C TYR A 207 -18.20 11.30 -4.51
N LEU A 208 -18.09 11.10 -3.20
CA LEU A 208 -16.92 10.57 -2.53
C LEU A 208 -17.12 9.06 -2.34
N HIS A 209 -16.27 8.27 -2.97
CA HIS A 209 -16.23 6.82 -2.84
C HIS A 209 -15.20 6.45 -1.80
N VAL A 210 -15.54 5.58 -0.88
CA VAL A 210 -14.67 5.11 0.21
C VAL A 210 -14.67 3.60 0.24
N PHE A 211 -13.50 3.00 0.26
CA PHE A 211 -13.31 1.58 0.49
C PHE A 211 -12.43 1.40 1.73
N ALA A 212 -12.85 0.55 2.65
CA ALA A 212 -12.23 0.38 3.96
C ALA A 212 -12.40 -1.05 4.45
N SER A 213 -11.71 -1.45 5.50
CA SER A 213 -11.77 -2.80 6.04
C SER A 213 -12.22 -2.79 7.49
N TYR A 214 -13.10 -3.71 7.87
CA TYR A 214 -13.25 -4.08 9.26
C TYR A 214 -11.98 -4.78 9.75
N THR A 215 -11.72 -4.71 11.04
CA THR A 215 -10.61 -5.41 11.70
C THR A 215 -11.13 -6.20 12.89
N ASP A 216 -10.40 -7.26 13.25
CA ASP A 216 -10.61 -7.88 14.55
C ASP A 216 -10.18 -6.88 15.63
N SER A 217 -11.08 -6.50 16.49
CA SER A 217 -10.68 -5.82 17.71
C SER A 217 -9.99 -6.82 18.62
N SER A 218 -8.73 -6.54 18.97
CA SER A 218 -7.91 -7.18 20.00
C SER A 218 -8.44 -8.44 20.70
N ALA A 219 -7.59 -9.19 21.33
CA ALA A 219 -7.62 -10.43 22.12
C ALA A 219 -8.95 -10.96 22.75
N ASN A 220 -10.03 -10.21 22.74
CA ASN A 220 -11.34 -10.62 23.29
C ASN A 220 -12.37 -10.76 22.17
N GLN A 221 -12.32 -11.84 21.48
CA GLN A 221 -12.98 -12.19 20.22
C GLN A 221 -14.49 -12.56 20.23
N PRO A 222 -15.41 -12.05 21.04
CA PRO A 222 -16.81 -12.31 20.74
C PRO A 222 -17.38 -11.40 19.63
N ASN A 223 -16.70 -10.30 19.26
CA ASN A 223 -17.27 -9.23 18.43
C ASN A 223 -16.65 -9.10 17.04
N ARG A 224 -16.20 -10.20 16.44
CA ARG A 224 -15.72 -10.22 15.06
C ARG A 224 -16.85 -9.87 14.10
N VAL A 225 -16.63 -8.87 13.22
CA VAL A 225 -17.59 -8.55 12.17
C VAL A 225 -17.55 -9.64 11.10
N ILE A 226 -18.71 -10.25 10.84
CA ILE A 226 -18.91 -11.23 9.76
C ILE A 226 -20.07 -10.73 8.90
N ILE A 227 -19.82 -10.55 7.60
CA ILE A 227 -20.87 -10.19 6.64
C ILE A 227 -20.82 -11.22 5.50
N ASN A 228 -21.96 -11.84 5.16
CA ASN A 228 -22.06 -12.91 4.18
C ASN A 228 -21.01 -14.03 4.38
N GLY A 229 -20.71 -14.35 5.64
CA GLY A 229 -19.74 -15.37 6.04
C GLY A 229 -18.26 -14.96 5.93
N VAL A 230 -17.94 -13.80 5.37
CA VAL A 230 -16.58 -13.27 5.33
C VAL A 230 -16.26 -12.58 6.65
N ARG A 231 -15.12 -12.93 7.24
CA ARG A 231 -14.64 -12.33 8.50
C ARG A 231 -13.92 -11.03 8.20
N THR A 232 -14.10 -10.03 9.05
CA THR A 232 -13.43 -8.72 8.91
C THR A 232 -13.41 -8.20 7.46
N PRO A 233 -14.58 -8.14 6.80
CA PRO A 233 -14.64 -7.88 5.36
C PRO A 233 -14.24 -6.46 5.01
N GLN A 234 -13.79 -6.31 3.77
CA GLN A 234 -13.63 -5.01 3.13
C GLN A 234 -14.99 -4.54 2.62
N VAL A 235 -15.25 -3.25 2.78
CA VAL A 235 -16.58 -2.68 2.54
C VAL A 235 -16.50 -1.35 1.79
N TYR A 236 -17.53 -1.11 1.01
CA TYR A 236 -17.69 0.10 0.21
C TYR A 236 -18.72 1.04 0.81
N SER A 237 -18.43 2.34 0.76
CA SER A 237 -19.34 3.41 1.15
C SER A 237 -19.33 4.52 0.11
N ARG A 238 -20.47 5.17 -0.08
CA ARG A 238 -20.64 6.29 -1.02
C ARG A 238 -21.34 7.46 -0.34
N TYR A 239 -20.67 8.61 -0.39
CA TYR A 239 -21.18 9.87 0.15
C TYR A 239 -21.47 10.85 -0.97
N GLN A 240 -22.64 11.47 -0.98
CA GLN A 240 -23.00 12.51 -1.92
C GLN A 240 -22.55 13.87 -1.37
N LEU A 241 -21.70 14.56 -2.12
CA LEU A 241 -21.06 15.79 -1.68
C LEU A 241 -22.04 16.97 -1.62
N SER A 242 -22.94 17.10 -2.60
CA SER A 242 -23.91 18.20 -2.68
C SER A 242 -24.96 18.15 -1.58
N THR A 243 -25.45 16.96 -1.23
CA THR A 243 -26.46 16.77 -0.19
C THR A 243 -25.85 16.47 1.19
N GLN A 244 -24.55 16.20 1.24
CA GLN A 244 -23.81 15.82 2.45
C GLN A 244 -24.40 14.56 3.13
N THR A 245 -24.85 13.59 2.34
CA THR A 245 -25.48 12.37 2.84
C THR A 245 -24.78 11.10 2.35
N TRP A 246 -24.75 10.10 3.20
CA TRP A 246 -24.33 8.75 2.81
C TRP A 246 -25.43 8.05 2.04
N ILE A 247 -25.15 7.69 0.79
CA ILE A 247 -26.06 6.87 -0.05
C ILE A 247 -25.91 5.40 0.33
N ASN A 248 -24.68 4.95 0.53
CA ASN A 248 -24.36 3.60 0.99
C ASN A 248 -23.35 3.69 2.14
N LYS A 249 -23.47 2.78 3.10
CA LYS A 249 -22.52 2.66 4.22
C LYS A 249 -22.13 1.19 4.41
N ASN A 250 -20.82 0.94 4.35
CA ASN A 250 -20.21 -0.35 4.72
C ASN A 250 -20.90 -1.55 4.05
N ILE A 251 -21.20 -1.45 2.74
CA ILE A 251 -21.78 -2.55 1.98
C ILE A 251 -20.69 -3.48 1.45
N LEU A 252 -20.97 -4.79 1.47
CA LEU A 252 -20.13 -5.77 0.82
C LEU A 252 -20.39 -5.73 -0.71
N LEU A 253 -19.32 -5.77 -1.50
CA LEU A 253 -19.45 -5.79 -2.95
C LEU A 253 -20.02 -7.14 -3.42
N PRO A 254 -20.86 -7.17 -4.48
CA PRO A 254 -21.43 -8.42 -5.01
C PRO A 254 -20.33 -9.41 -5.43
N GLY A 255 -20.46 -10.66 -5.01
CA GLY A 255 -19.48 -11.72 -5.29
C GLY A 255 -18.24 -11.70 -4.39
N TYR A 256 -18.22 -10.84 -3.36
CA TYR A 256 -17.26 -10.92 -2.28
C TYR A 256 -17.93 -11.63 -1.08
N ASP A 257 -17.85 -12.94 -1.04
CA ASP A 257 -18.57 -13.78 -0.08
C ASP A 257 -17.73 -14.99 0.37
N SER A 258 -18.23 -15.73 1.36
CA SER A 258 -17.51 -16.86 2.00
C SER A 258 -17.32 -18.09 1.12
N THR A 259 -17.89 -18.15 -0.07
CA THR A 259 -17.62 -19.25 -1.01
C THR A 259 -16.20 -19.14 -1.60
N ARG A 260 -15.64 -17.94 -1.58
CA ARG A 260 -14.34 -17.64 -2.15
C ARG A 260 -13.36 -16.98 -1.15
N TYR A 261 -13.85 -16.25 -0.14
CA TYR A 261 -13.02 -15.47 0.79
C TYR A 261 -13.30 -15.85 2.24
N TYR A 262 -12.26 -16.24 2.96
CA TYR A 262 -12.36 -16.54 4.39
C TYR A 262 -12.40 -15.27 5.24
N SER A 263 -11.52 -14.33 4.94
CA SER A 263 -11.44 -13.05 5.64
C SER A 263 -11.00 -11.93 4.71
N GLY A 264 -11.32 -10.69 5.06
CA GLY A 264 -10.72 -9.52 4.46
C GLY A 264 -9.30 -9.27 4.99
N GLY A 265 -8.53 -8.49 4.27
CA GLY A 265 -7.20 -8.04 4.67
C GLY A 265 -7.19 -6.56 5.04
N GLY A 266 -6.15 -6.14 5.75
CA GLY A 266 -5.94 -4.75 6.09
C GLY A 266 -5.22 -4.00 4.98
N ASP A 267 -5.84 -2.99 4.41
CA ASP A 267 -5.40 -2.04 3.37
C ASP A 267 -4.77 -2.65 2.08
N ASN A 268 -5.06 -3.92 1.79
CA ASN A 268 -4.64 -4.67 0.61
C ASN A 268 -5.56 -4.42 -0.61
N TYR A 269 -5.93 -3.18 -0.84
CA TYR A 269 -6.80 -2.74 -1.93
C TYR A 269 -6.39 -1.38 -2.45
N SER A 270 -6.86 -1.07 -3.66
CA SER A 270 -6.71 0.23 -4.32
C SER A 270 -8.02 0.65 -4.97
N ILE A 271 -8.25 1.94 -5.09
CA ILE A 271 -9.45 2.51 -5.72
C ILE A 271 -9.04 3.62 -6.68
N ASP A 272 -9.69 3.67 -7.85
CA ASP A 272 -9.64 4.82 -8.75
C ASP A 272 -11.03 5.09 -9.34
N ALA A 273 -11.25 6.32 -9.79
CA ALA A 273 -12.50 6.70 -10.42
C ALA A 273 -12.30 7.75 -11.51
N LYS A 274 -13.14 7.65 -12.54
CA LYS A 274 -13.22 8.63 -13.61
C LYS A 274 -14.64 8.67 -14.15
N ASP A 275 -15.20 9.86 -14.28
CA ASP A 275 -16.59 10.07 -14.69
C ASP A 275 -17.56 9.31 -13.77
N SER A 276 -18.37 8.39 -14.30
CA SER A 276 -19.24 7.50 -13.52
C SER A 276 -18.63 6.12 -13.24
N THR A 277 -17.40 5.90 -13.70
CA THR A 277 -16.71 4.60 -13.54
C THR A 277 -15.86 4.61 -12.29
N ILE A 278 -16.03 3.60 -11.46
CA ILE A 278 -15.23 3.33 -10.27
C ILE A 278 -14.66 1.93 -10.38
N VAL A 279 -13.39 1.78 -10.02
CA VAL A 279 -12.71 0.50 -9.93
C VAL A 279 -12.08 0.31 -8.56
N ILE A 280 -12.17 -0.91 -8.04
CA ILE A 280 -11.53 -1.34 -6.81
C ILE A 280 -10.77 -2.62 -7.12
N LEU A 281 -9.48 -2.61 -6.84
CA LEU A 281 -8.62 -3.80 -6.93
C LEU A 281 -8.33 -4.28 -5.52
N ILE A 282 -8.53 -5.57 -5.28
CA ILE A 282 -8.28 -6.24 -4.01
C ILE A 282 -7.25 -7.34 -4.25
N GLY A 283 -6.30 -7.50 -3.33
CA GLY A 283 -5.36 -8.61 -3.30
C GLY A 283 -5.21 -9.16 -1.89
N GLY A 284 -4.27 -10.07 -1.70
CA GLY A 284 -3.94 -10.67 -0.40
C GLY A 284 -3.02 -11.86 -0.55
N LEU A 285 -2.23 -12.15 0.47
CA LEU A 285 -1.21 -13.20 0.40
C LEU A 285 -1.77 -14.60 0.11
N THR A 286 -3.02 -14.84 0.47
CA THR A 286 -3.74 -16.11 0.25
C THR A 286 -5.09 -15.88 -0.42
N ASP A 287 -5.20 -14.78 -1.17
CA ASP A 287 -6.42 -14.38 -1.85
C ASP A 287 -6.17 -14.13 -3.34
N ASP A 288 -7.25 -14.10 -4.10
CA ASP A 288 -7.24 -13.70 -5.51
C ASP A 288 -6.82 -12.22 -5.68
N VAL A 289 -6.35 -11.88 -6.86
CA VAL A 289 -6.37 -10.50 -7.35
C VAL A 289 -7.69 -10.24 -8.05
N ASN A 290 -8.53 -9.40 -7.46
CA ASN A 290 -9.90 -9.14 -7.90
C ASN A 290 -10.11 -7.70 -8.30
N LEU A 291 -10.66 -7.48 -9.47
CA LEU A 291 -11.17 -6.20 -9.93
C LEU A 291 -12.68 -6.14 -9.77
N PHE A 292 -13.17 -5.15 -9.03
CA PHE A 292 -14.56 -4.75 -9.01
C PHE A 292 -14.73 -3.47 -9.80
N LYS A 293 -15.68 -3.43 -10.72
CA LYS A 293 -15.95 -2.27 -11.57
C LYS A 293 -17.43 -1.88 -11.54
N SER A 294 -17.68 -0.60 -11.36
CA SER A 294 -18.97 0.04 -11.53
C SER A 294 -18.88 1.09 -12.62
N THR A 295 -19.87 1.17 -13.49
CA THR A 295 -20.01 2.21 -14.54
C THR A 295 -21.11 3.22 -14.24
N ASN A 296 -21.70 3.15 -13.04
CA ASN A 296 -22.87 3.95 -12.64
C ASN A 296 -22.73 4.51 -11.21
N ASN A 297 -21.55 5.09 -10.93
CA ASN A 297 -21.23 5.72 -9.65
C ASN A 297 -21.40 4.77 -8.45
N GLY A 298 -21.01 3.49 -8.57
CA GLY A 298 -21.05 2.54 -7.48
C GLY A 298 -22.47 2.00 -7.17
N SER A 299 -23.43 2.12 -8.09
CA SER A 299 -24.78 1.62 -7.89
C SER A 299 -24.89 0.12 -8.17
N THR A 300 -24.18 -0.36 -9.18
CA THR A 300 -24.02 -1.80 -9.49
C THR A 300 -22.56 -2.10 -9.78
N TRP A 301 -22.17 -3.35 -9.60
CA TRP A 301 -20.79 -3.79 -9.72
C TRP A 301 -20.67 -5.10 -10.48
N THR A 302 -19.61 -5.21 -11.26
CA THR A 302 -19.12 -6.46 -11.84
C THR A 302 -17.81 -6.84 -11.18
N LYS A 303 -17.53 -8.16 -11.11
CA LYS A 303 -16.29 -8.71 -10.55
C LYS A 303 -15.54 -9.48 -11.61
N THR A 304 -14.24 -9.27 -11.70
CA THR A 304 -13.31 -10.06 -12.50
C THR A 304 -12.19 -10.60 -11.60
N ILE A 305 -11.99 -11.91 -11.57
CA ILE A 305 -10.81 -12.52 -10.93
C ILE A 305 -9.71 -12.50 -11.97
N ILE A 306 -8.67 -11.70 -11.72
CA ILE A 306 -7.54 -11.53 -12.65
C ILE A 306 -6.47 -12.61 -12.41
N ASP A 307 -6.18 -12.89 -11.14
CA ASP A 307 -5.21 -13.89 -10.73
C ASP A 307 -5.82 -14.69 -9.57
N SER A 308 -6.01 -15.97 -9.78
CA SER A 308 -6.79 -16.83 -8.90
C SER A 308 -5.90 -17.58 -7.93
N PHE A 309 -6.14 -17.43 -6.63
CA PHE A 309 -5.49 -18.27 -5.62
C PHE A 309 -6.06 -19.70 -5.68
N PRO A 310 -5.22 -20.75 -5.64
CA PRO A 310 -5.67 -22.12 -5.92
C PRO A 310 -6.57 -22.74 -4.84
N VAL A 311 -6.61 -22.17 -3.63
CA VAL A 311 -7.43 -22.68 -2.51
C VAL A 311 -8.47 -21.62 -2.14
N PRO A 312 -9.71 -21.71 -2.68
CA PRO A 312 -10.78 -20.78 -2.35
C PRO A 312 -11.11 -20.82 -0.85
N ALA A 313 -11.45 -19.65 -0.30
CA ALA A 313 -11.80 -19.47 1.11
C ALA A 313 -10.78 -20.11 2.07
N TYR A 314 -9.50 -19.98 1.74
CA TYR A 314 -8.42 -20.57 2.51
C TYR A 314 -8.42 -20.08 3.97
N ASP A 315 -8.54 -21.04 4.89
CA ASP A 315 -8.76 -20.81 6.33
C ASP A 315 -7.61 -21.33 7.21
N TYR A 316 -6.45 -21.63 6.61
CA TYR A 316 -5.25 -22.20 7.27
C TYR A 316 -5.41 -23.64 7.77
N ASN A 317 -6.46 -24.35 7.36
CA ASN A 317 -6.69 -25.75 7.72
C ASN A 317 -6.48 -26.71 6.55
N THR A 318 -6.15 -26.21 5.38
CA THR A 318 -5.93 -27.02 4.18
C THR A 318 -4.50 -26.87 3.69
N ALA A 319 -3.72 -27.97 3.70
CA ALA A 319 -2.39 -27.96 3.10
C ALA A 319 -2.46 -27.68 1.61
N PHE A 320 -1.52 -26.90 1.11
CA PHE A 320 -1.25 -26.77 -0.31
C PHE A 320 0.27 -26.70 -0.56
N ASP A 321 0.66 -27.20 -1.70
CA ASP A 321 2.01 -27.02 -2.19
C ASP A 321 2.26 -25.58 -2.65
N THR A 322 3.48 -25.25 -3.02
CA THR A 322 3.88 -23.90 -3.42
C THR A 322 2.92 -23.32 -4.45
N ALA A 323 2.31 -22.18 -4.12
CA ALA A 323 1.41 -21.44 -4.99
C ALA A 323 1.93 -20.03 -5.26
N TYR A 324 1.65 -19.51 -6.45
CA TYR A 324 1.79 -18.08 -6.72
C TYR A 324 0.65 -17.32 -6.06
N SER A 325 0.97 -16.13 -5.60
CA SER A 325 0.08 -15.22 -4.94
C SER A 325 0.57 -13.77 -5.12
N ASN A 326 0.03 -12.87 -4.32
CA ASN A 326 0.44 -11.47 -4.26
C ASN A 326 0.71 -11.06 -2.81
N ASP A 327 1.48 -10.01 -2.58
CA ASP A 327 1.82 -9.56 -1.23
C ASP A 327 0.78 -8.60 -0.61
N GLY A 328 -0.32 -8.35 -1.32
CA GLY A 328 -1.40 -7.46 -0.92
C GLY A 328 -1.20 -5.98 -1.30
N ALA A 329 -0.03 -5.58 -1.76
CA ALA A 329 0.24 -4.22 -2.21
C ALA A 329 -0.21 -4.00 -3.65
N VAL A 330 -1.50 -3.86 -3.88
CA VAL A 330 -2.08 -3.70 -5.22
C VAL A 330 -2.30 -2.23 -5.59
N HIS A 331 -2.34 -1.93 -6.89
CA HIS A 331 -2.70 -0.60 -7.39
C HIS A 331 -3.57 -0.70 -8.64
N VAL A 332 -4.56 0.19 -8.78
CA VAL A 332 -5.44 0.28 -9.95
C VAL A 332 -5.51 1.71 -10.48
N LEU A 333 -5.57 1.84 -11.79
CA LEU A 333 -5.66 3.10 -12.50
C LEU A 333 -6.68 2.97 -13.65
N LEU A 334 -7.53 3.97 -13.87
CA LEU A 334 -8.40 4.09 -15.05
C LEU A 334 -7.74 4.93 -16.14
N ASP A 335 -7.77 4.44 -17.39
CA ASP A 335 -7.32 5.19 -18.56
C ASP A 335 -8.34 6.23 -19.05
N ALA A 336 -8.02 6.89 -20.16
CA ALA A 336 -8.92 7.87 -20.78
C ALA A 336 -10.26 7.26 -21.25
N ASN A 337 -10.28 5.96 -21.54
CA ASN A 337 -11.45 5.19 -22.01
C ASN A 337 -12.19 4.46 -20.89
N ASN A 338 -11.82 4.71 -19.64
CA ASN A 338 -12.34 4.02 -18.47
C ASN A 338 -11.99 2.51 -18.43
N ASN A 339 -10.89 2.08 -19.05
CA ASN A 339 -10.35 0.74 -18.88
C ASN A 339 -9.44 0.69 -17.65
N ALA A 340 -9.53 -0.41 -16.91
CA ALA A 340 -8.72 -0.61 -15.72
C ALA A 340 -7.32 -1.16 -16.07
N HIS A 341 -6.30 -0.56 -15.47
CA HIS A 341 -4.93 -1.04 -15.43
C HIS A 341 -4.61 -1.48 -14.01
N CYS A 342 -4.23 -2.74 -13.83
CA CYS A 342 -4.05 -3.38 -12.53
C CYS A 342 -2.60 -3.80 -12.33
N PHE A 343 -2.05 -3.50 -11.16
CA PHE A 343 -0.66 -3.77 -10.79
C PHE A 343 -0.60 -4.49 -9.46
N TRP A 344 0.23 -5.53 -9.34
CA TRP A 344 0.46 -6.24 -8.09
C TRP A 344 1.82 -6.92 -8.07
N PRO A 345 2.49 -6.98 -6.89
CA PRO A 345 3.70 -7.75 -6.72
C PRO A 345 3.39 -9.24 -6.64
N VAL A 346 4.22 -10.05 -7.25
CA VAL A 346 4.17 -11.51 -7.10
C VAL A 346 4.74 -11.90 -5.74
N ALA A 347 4.12 -12.86 -5.10
CA ALA A 347 4.62 -13.58 -3.95
C ALA A 347 4.47 -15.09 -4.18
N ARG A 348 5.19 -15.90 -3.42
CA ARG A 348 4.96 -17.36 -3.35
C ARG A 348 4.70 -17.76 -1.92
N VAL A 349 3.80 -18.70 -1.75
CA VAL A 349 3.37 -19.22 -0.47
C VAL A 349 3.28 -20.74 -0.51
N LEU A 350 3.37 -21.35 0.67
CA LEU A 350 3.25 -22.80 0.89
C LEU A 350 2.61 -23.01 2.27
N ASP A 351 1.63 -23.89 2.36
CA ASP A 351 1.19 -24.43 3.66
C ASP A 351 1.48 -25.93 3.73
N ALA A 352 2.55 -26.29 4.42
CA ALA A 352 2.92 -27.67 4.69
C ALA A 352 2.40 -28.17 6.05
N THR A 353 1.85 -27.29 6.89
CA THR A 353 1.43 -27.60 8.26
C THR A 353 0.07 -26.99 8.58
N PRO A 354 -1.01 -27.54 8.00
CA PRO A 354 -2.36 -27.00 8.19
C PRO A 354 -2.76 -26.98 9.67
N GLY A 355 -3.51 -25.96 10.04
CA GLY A 355 -4.01 -25.76 11.40
C GLY A 355 -3.07 -25.00 12.34
N ASP A 356 -1.88 -24.60 11.90
CA ASP A 356 -0.98 -23.75 12.69
C ASP A 356 -1.23 -22.24 12.54
N GLY A 357 -2.21 -21.85 11.70
CA GLY A 357 -2.62 -20.45 11.46
C GLY A 357 -1.59 -19.63 10.69
N SER A 358 -0.69 -20.27 9.94
CA SER A 358 0.37 -19.61 9.19
C SER A 358 0.64 -20.26 7.84
N VAL A 359 1.26 -19.50 6.93
CA VAL A 359 1.82 -20.01 5.68
C VAL A 359 3.29 -19.68 5.60
N SER A 360 4.06 -20.52 4.96
CA SER A 360 5.42 -20.19 4.54
C SER A 360 5.38 -19.22 3.38
N TYR A 361 6.28 -18.26 3.38
CA TYR A 361 6.28 -17.14 2.43
C TYR A 361 7.68 -16.96 1.85
N PHE A 362 7.75 -16.74 0.53
CA PHE A 362 9.00 -16.65 -0.23
C PHE A 362 9.15 -15.26 -0.89
N PRO A 363 9.58 -14.25 -0.15
CA PRO A 363 9.66 -12.85 -0.65
C PRO A 363 10.72 -12.65 -1.73
N GLY A 364 11.68 -13.56 -1.87
CA GLY A 364 12.71 -13.53 -2.92
C GLY A 364 12.18 -13.90 -4.31
N GLN A 365 11.02 -14.57 -4.38
CA GLN A 365 10.38 -14.90 -5.66
C GLN A 365 9.34 -13.83 -5.99
N THR A 366 9.80 -12.72 -6.53
CA THR A 366 9.05 -11.48 -6.66
C THR A 366 9.24 -10.84 -8.02
N ALA A 367 8.20 -10.20 -8.49
CA ALA A 367 8.19 -9.29 -9.65
C ALA A 367 6.95 -8.41 -9.58
N LEU A 368 6.91 -7.34 -10.33
CA LEU A 368 5.72 -6.54 -10.52
C LEU A 368 4.93 -7.05 -11.72
N ARG A 369 3.70 -7.47 -11.47
CA ARG A 369 2.74 -7.93 -12.48
C ARG A 369 1.83 -6.80 -12.92
N TYR A 370 1.35 -6.93 -14.13
CA TYR A 370 0.41 -6.04 -14.76
C TYR A 370 -0.62 -6.78 -15.59
N TRP A 371 -1.85 -6.28 -15.57
CA TRP A 371 -2.96 -6.67 -16.42
C TRP A 371 -3.81 -5.44 -16.77
N GLN A 372 -4.38 -5.44 -17.97
CA GLN A 372 -5.33 -4.41 -18.35
C GLN A 372 -6.66 -5.02 -18.79
N GLU A 373 -7.71 -4.28 -18.54
CA GLU A 373 -9.06 -4.66 -18.97
C GLU A 373 -9.11 -4.88 -20.49
N GLY A 374 -9.83 -5.93 -20.89
CA GLY A 374 -9.89 -6.38 -22.28
C GLY A 374 -8.91 -7.50 -22.61
N TRP A 375 -7.91 -7.77 -21.79
CA TRP A 375 -7.07 -8.97 -21.92
C TRP A 375 -7.74 -10.19 -21.28
N ASN A 376 -7.37 -11.39 -21.74
CA ASN A 376 -7.71 -12.60 -21.00
C ASN A 376 -7.12 -12.52 -19.57
N VAL A 377 -7.84 -13.06 -18.60
CA VAL A 377 -7.40 -13.01 -17.18
C VAL A 377 -6.03 -13.67 -16.98
N ASP A 378 -5.69 -14.70 -17.76
CA ASP A 378 -4.38 -15.38 -17.70
C ASP A 378 -3.26 -14.65 -18.48
N SER A 379 -3.58 -13.53 -19.17
CA SER A 379 -2.62 -12.79 -20.00
C SER A 379 -1.90 -11.69 -19.20
N THR A 380 -1.40 -12.01 -18.01
CA THR A 380 -0.65 -11.06 -17.17
C THR A 380 0.78 -10.89 -17.66
N LYS A 381 1.37 -9.71 -17.48
CA LYS A 381 2.76 -9.40 -17.84
C LYS A 381 3.60 -9.11 -16.61
N THR A 382 4.83 -9.56 -16.60
CA THR A 382 5.87 -9.04 -15.70
C THR A 382 6.41 -7.75 -16.30
N ILE A 383 6.35 -6.66 -15.56
CA ILE A 383 6.72 -5.33 -16.05
C ILE A 383 7.95 -4.75 -15.35
N ALA A 384 8.31 -5.28 -14.20
CA ALA A 384 9.50 -4.87 -13.46
C ALA A 384 9.92 -5.94 -12.46
N GLY A 385 11.15 -5.83 -11.98
CA GLY A 385 11.75 -6.69 -10.98
C GLY A 385 12.77 -5.93 -10.15
N MET A 386 13.68 -6.64 -9.52
CA MET A 386 14.91 -6.05 -8.98
C MET A 386 15.82 -5.62 -10.13
N VAL A 387 16.68 -4.66 -9.83
CA VAL A 387 17.69 -4.17 -10.77
C VAL A 387 19.07 -4.69 -10.35
N ASP A 388 19.78 -5.28 -11.30
CA ASP A 388 21.18 -5.64 -11.16
C ASP A 388 22.00 -4.33 -11.25
N MET A 389 22.50 -3.89 -10.08
CA MET A 389 23.12 -2.57 -9.94
C MET A 389 24.59 -2.53 -10.43
N ASP A 390 25.28 -3.65 -10.39
CA ASP A 390 26.69 -3.75 -10.82
C ASP A 390 26.87 -4.42 -12.18
N ASN A 391 25.77 -4.87 -12.81
CA ASN A 391 25.71 -5.48 -14.13
C ASN A 391 26.59 -6.74 -14.25
N ASP A 392 26.70 -7.52 -13.20
CA ASP A 392 27.44 -8.78 -13.19
C ASP A 392 26.59 -9.99 -13.68
N GLY A 393 25.30 -9.76 -13.97
CA GLY A 393 24.35 -10.76 -14.44
C GLY A 393 23.66 -11.55 -13.33
N SER A 394 23.86 -11.14 -12.09
CA SER A 394 23.22 -11.72 -10.92
C SER A 394 22.77 -10.63 -9.94
N ILE A 395 21.79 -10.94 -9.08
CA ILE A 395 21.40 -10.03 -8.01
C ILE A 395 21.91 -10.59 -6.69
N THR A 396 22.81 -9.84 -6.06
CA THR A 396 23.41 -10.20 -4.78
C THR A 396 22.83 -9.35 -3.67
N LEU A 397 22.14 -9.98 -2.73
CA LEU A 397 21.63 -9.35 -1.52
C LEU A 397 22.50 -9.72 -0.32
N GLY A 398 22.49 -8.87 0.68
CA GLY A 398 23.18 -9.11 1.93
C GLY A 398 22.65 -10.35 2.67
N THR A 399 23.40 -10.87 3.62
CA THR A 399 23.11 -12.15 4.30
C THR A 399 21.84 -12.13 5.14
N ASP A 400 21.35 -10.93 5.51
CA ASP A 400 20.18 -10.72 6.38
C ASP A 400 19.04 -9.95 5.69
N TRP A 401 19.03 -9.96 4.33
CA TRP A 401 18.02 -9.25 3.54
C TRP A 401 16.58 -9.64 3.90
N ASN A 402 16.40 -10.82 4.44
CA ASN A 402 15.12 -11.44 4.73
C ASN A 402 14.71 -11.31 6.20
N ASN A 403 15.42 -10.54 6.98
CA ASN A 403 15.11 -10.29 8.38
C ASN A 403 13.70 -9.71 8.52
N THR A 404 12.89 -10.28 9.41
CA THR A 404 11.52 -9.82 9.67
C THR A 404 11.47 -8.39 10.20
N GLY A 405 12.50 -7.92 10.87
CA GLY A 405 12.65 -6.53 11.30
C GLY A 405 12.93 -5.57 10.14
N ALA A 406 13.65 -6.05 9.11
CA ALA A 406 13.97 -5.26 7.92
C ALA A 406 12.82 -5.24 6.88
N ARG A 407 11.80 -6.07 7.05
CA ARG A 407 10.62 -6.11 6.17
C ARG A 407 9.50 -5.24 6.71
N TYR A 408 8.63 -4.80 5.81
CA TYR A 408 7.38 -4.11 6.12
C TYR A 408 6.21 -5.11 6.06
N GLY A 409 6.09 -5.97 7.06
CA GLY A 409 5.07 -7.02 7.09
C GLY A 409 5.31 -8.11 6.05
N ASN A 410 4.31 -8.41 5.22
CA ASN A 410 4.37 -9.45 4.18
C ASN A 410 4.83 -8.93 2.81
N HIS A 411 5.41 -7.73 2.75
CA HIS A 411 5.86 -7.17 1.48
C HIS A 411 7.00 -7.98 0.89
N SER A 412 6.90 -8.20 -0.41
CA SER A 412 7.95 -8.81 -1.23
C SER A 412 9.16 -7.89 -1.37
N ILE A 413 10.22 -8.39 -1.98
CA ILE A 413 11.39 -7.56 -2.32
C ILE A 413 10.95 -6.42 -3.24
N VAL A 414 10.20 -6.73 -4.30
CA VAL A 414 9.54 -5.76 -5.18
C VAL A 414 8.09 -5.61 -4.71
N THR A 415 7.67 -4.38 -4.37
CA THR A 415 6.38 -4.15 -3.70
C THR A 415 5.88 -2.72 -3.84
N MET A 416 4.70 -2.44 -3.34
CA MET A 416 4.11 -1.10 -3.17
C MET A 416 4.03 -0.30 -4.48
N PRO A 417 3.42 -0.82 -5.56
CA PRO A 417 3.25 -0.07 -6.78
C PRO A 417 2.34 1.15 -6.58
N SER A 418 2.67 2.23 -7.31
CA SER A 418 1.82 3.41 -7.48
C SER A 418 1.93 3.89 -8.91
N ALA A 419 0.83 4.21 -9.58
CA ALA A 419 0.82 4.51 -10.99
C ALA A 419 0.14 5.85 -11.31
N GLY A 420 0.55 6.45 -12.42
CA GLY A 420 -0.04 7.65 -12.98
C GLY A 420 -0.09 7.60 -14.50
N LEU A 421 -0.96 8.42 -15.07
CA LEU A 421 -1.26 8.44 -16.49
C LEU A 421 -1.02 9.83 -17.07
N SER A 422 -0.35 9.88 -18.22
CA SER A 422 -0.26 11.11 -19.02
C SER A 422 -1.48 11.26 -19.95
N ALA A 423 -1.69 12.48 -20.41
CA ALA A 423 -2.83 12.79 -21.30
C ALA A 423 -2.75 12.05 -22.65
N ASP A 424 -1.55 11.68 -23.09
CA ASP A 424 -1.29 10.92 -24.32
C ASP A 424 -1.29 9.40 -24.09
N GLY A 425 -1.74 8.93 -22.93
CA GLY A 425 -1.95 7.51 -22.64
C GLY A 425 -0.72 6.73 -22.18
N LYS A 426 0.39 7.39 -21.88
CA LYS A 426 1.57 6.75 -21.28
C LYS A 426 1.29 6.43 -19.82
N ILE A 427 1.72 5.23 -19.40
CA ILE A 427 1.51 4.75 -18.03
C ILE A 427 2.85 4.72 -17.31
N TYR A 428 2.96 5.48 -16.23
CA TYR A 428 4.14 5.52 -15.38
C TYR A 428 3.84 4.74 -14.11
N VAL A 429 4.75 3.88 -13.71
CA VAL A 429 4.63 3.08 -12.48
C VAL A 429 5.88 3.26 -11.65
N ILE A 430 5.71 3.55 -10.37
CA ILE A 430 6.78 3.47 -9.39
C ILE A 430 6.52 2.32 -8.43
N TYR A 431 7.56 1.79 -7.82
CA TYR A 431 7.49 0.74 -6.83
C TYR A 431 8.70 0.79 -5.88
N SER A 432 8.62 0.13 -4.75
CA SER A 432 9.75 -0.03 -3.83
C SER A 432 10.42 -1.37 -4.05
N ALA A 433 11.76 -1.39 -4.08
CA ALA A 433 12.51 -2.63 -4.11
C ALA A 433 13.76 -2.54 -3.23
N LEU A 434 14.28 -3.70 -2.77
CA LEU A 434 15.59 -3.76 -2.16
C LEU A 434 16.66 -3.39 -3.20
N THR A 435 17.65 -2.62 -2.76
CA THR A 435 18.76 -2.18 -3.61
C THR A 435 19.94 -3.10 -3.40
N GLU A 436 20.42 -3.66 -4.49
CA GLU A 436 21.63 -4.48 -4.49
C GLU A 436 22.83 -3.66 -4.05
N LYS A 437 23.77 -4.28 -3.29
CA LYS A 437 24.98 -3.63 -2.75
C LYS A 437 24.73 -2.44 -1.82
N ASP A 438 23.48 -2.16 -1.47
CA ASP A 438 23.16 -1.17 -0.44
C ASP A 438 22.63 -1.89 0.81
N GLU A 439 23.54 -2.19 1.73
CA GLU A 439 23.23 -3.00 2.89
C GLU A 439 23.82 -2.43 4.19
N THR A 440 23.16 -2.75 5.29
CA THR A 440 23.66 -2.48 6.62
C THR A 440 24.89 -3.34 6.94
N THR A 441 25.62 -3.00 7.98
CA THR A 441 26.72 -3.83 8.48
C THR A 441 26.29 -5.25 8.92
N THR A 442 24.99 -5.48 9.12
CA THR A 442 24.40 -6.78 9.45
C THR A 442 23.90 -7.53 8.23
N GLY A 443 23.95 -6.94 7.03
CA GLY A 443 23.56 -7.58 5.78
C GLY A 443 22.08 -7.44 5.43
N SER A 444 21.35 -6.49 6.02
CA SER A 444 20.00 -6.14 5.59
C SER A 444 20.04 -5.04 4.52
N ASN A 445 19.39 -5.24 3.38
CA ASN A 445 19.41 -4.27 2.29
C ASN A 445 18.43 -3.12 2.53
N TYR A 446 18.83 -1.93 2.12
CA TYR A 446 17.97 -0.75 2.02
C TYR A 446 17.05 -0.83 0.80
N ARG A 447 15.95 -0.10 0.83
CA ARG A 447 15.01 0.04 -0.29
C ARG A 447 15.15 1.39 -0.95
N ASP A 448 14.98 1.37 -2.26
CA ASP A 448 14.82 2.56 -3.09
C ASP A 448 13.46 2.55 -3.81
N ILE A 449 13.14 3.69 -4.42
CA ILE A 449 12.01 3.85 -5.31
C ILE A 449 12.50 3.70 -6.74
N TYR A 450 11.94 2.73 -7.42
CA TYR A 450 12.18 2.44 -8.83
C TYR A 450 10.98 2.85 -9.66
N GLY A 451 11.19 2.99 -10.98
CA GLY A 451 10.11 3.30 -11.89
C GLY A 451 10.29 2.69 -13.26
N THR A 452 9.20 2.46 -13.96
CA THR A 452 9.11 1.99 -15.35
C THR A 452 7.97 2.70 -16.06
N VAL A 453 7.99 2.73 -17.39
CA VAL A 453 6.96 3.39 -18.20
C VAL A 453 6.54 2.52 -19.38
N SER A 454 5.26 2.57 -19.69
CA SER A 454 4.72 2.10 -20.95
C SER A 454 4.35 3.28 -21.85
N TYR A 455 4.85 3.29 -23.07
CA TYR A 455 4.55 4.31 -24.07
C TYR A 455 3.40 3.93 -24.99
N ASP A 456 2.90 2.71 -24.88
CA ASP A 456 1.94 2.07 -25.79
C ASP A 456 0.71 1.49 -25.07
N GLY A 457 0.34 2.12 -23.95
CA GLY A 457 -0.86 1.75 -23.18
C GLY A 457 -0.76 0.40 -22.47
N GLY A 458 0.44 0.00 -22.03
CA GLY A 458 0.67 -1.22 -21.26
C GLY A 458 1.13 -2.43 -22.09
N ASN A 459 1.31 -2.29 -23.42
CA ASN A 459 1.74 -3.41 -24.25
C ASN A 459 3.22 -3.74 -24.08
N THR A 460 4.07 -2.72 -24.00
CA THR A 460 5.50 -2.86 -23.68
C THR A 460 5.91 -1.92 -22.55
N TRP A 461 7.01 -2.22 -21.88
CA TRP A 461 7.50 -1.47 -20.73
C TRP A 461 9.00 -1.21 -20.87
N SER A 462 9.44 -0.03 -20.42
CA SER A 462 10.86 0.30 -20.33
C SER A 462 11.55 -0.54 -19.27
N ASP A 463 12.86 -0.58 -19.33
CA ASP A 463 13.66 -1.04 -18.21
C ASP A 463 13.38 -0.20 -16.95
N ALA A 464 13.53 -0.81 -15.79
CA ALA A 464 13.36 -0.13 -14.53
C ALA A 464 14.54 0.80 -14.22
N VAL A 465 14.24 1.98 -13.70
CA VAL A 465 15.22 3.00 -13.30
C VAL A 465 15.12 3.24 -11.81
N ASN A 466 16.24 3.27 -11.09
CA ASN A 466 16.29 3.71 -9.70
C ASN A 466 16.11 5.24 -9.64
N LEU A 467 14.95 5.68 -9.14
CA LEU A 467 14.58 7.10 -9.08
C LEU A 467 15.20 7.85 -7.89
N THR A 468 15.72 7.13 -6.91
CA THR A 468 16.29 7.68 -5.67
C THR A 468 17.78 7.40 -5.49
N ALA A 469 18.44 6.75 -6.44
CA ALA A 469 19.87 6.44 -6.40
C ALA A 469 20.80 7.65 -6.10
N TRP A 470 20.37 8.86 -6.40
CA TRP A 470 21.11 10.10 -6.15
C TRP A 470 21.18 10.48 -4.66
N VAL A 471 20.34 9.91 -3.80
CA VAL A 471 20.35 10.15 -2.34
C VAL A 471 21.60 9.55 -1.72
N GLY A 472 22.09 8.46 -2.28
CA GLY A 472 23.28 7.74 -1.81
C GLY A 472 22.94 6.48 -1.03
N LEU A 473 23.96 5.76 -0.64
CA LEU A 473 23.85 4.50 0.10
C LEU A 473 23.50 4.70 1.58
N ASN A 474 23.02 3.63 2.19
CA ASN A 474 22.64 3.56 3.62
C ASN A 474 21.47 4.47 4.00
N ILE A 475 20.59 4.73 3.07
CA ILE A 475 19.40 5.54 3.26
C ILE A 475 18.22 4.84 2.59
N GLU A 476 17.16 4.55 3.34
CA GLU A 476 15.96 3.90 2.83
C GLU A 476 14.96 4.92 2.31
N GLN A 477 14.47 4.73 1.08
CA GLN A 477 13.35 5.46 0.50
C GLN A 477 12.20 4.51 0.24
N ILE A 478 11.06 4.78 0.88
CA ILE A 478 9.93 3.86 0.89
C ILE A 478 8.59 4.59 0.90
N PHE A 479 7.52 3.85 0.66
CA PHE A 479 6.15 4.34 0.61
C PHE A 479 5.91 5.41 -0.45
N GLY A 480 6.53 5.23 -1.62
CA GLY A 480 6.34 6.14 -2.75
C GLY A 480 4.87 6.19 -3.19
N SER A 481 4.26 7.38 -3.11
CA SER A 481 2.94 7.65 -3.66
C SER A 481 3.08 8.64 -4.82
N MET A 482 2.61 8.24 -5.99
CA MET A 482 2.69 9.03 -7.21
C MET A 482 1.36 9.71 -7.50
N ALA A 483 1.41 10.96 -7.97
CA ALA A 483 0.22 11.64 -8.46
C ALA A 483 -0.39 10.90 -9.65
N ARG A 484 -1.72 10.76 -9.66
CA ARG A 484 -2.47 10.08 -10.71
C ARG A 484 -2.25 10.70 -12.10
N VAL A 485 -2.11 12.01 -12.16
CA VAL A 485 -1.92 12.75 -13.41
C VAL A 485 -0.43 13.02 -13.61
N VAL A 486 0.08 12.58 -14.75
CA VAL A 486 1.43 12.87 -15.22
C VAL A 486 1.32 13.87 -16.36
N ASN A 487 1.95 15.01 -16.18
CA ASN A 487 2.15 15.99 -17.24
C ASN A 487 3.55 15.77 -17.88
N ASN A 488 4.42 16.76 -17.93
CA ASN A 488 5.82 16.59 -18.28
C ASN A 488 6.69 16.12 -17.11
N LYS A 489 6.09 15.93 -15.93
CA LYS A 489 6.75 15.47 -14.71
C LYS A 489 5.94 14.39 -14.00
N VAL A 490 6.64 13.50 -13.35
CA VAL A 490 6.12 12.57 -12.36
C VAL A 490 6.30 13.22 -10.98
N HIS A 491 5.26 13.25 -10.18
CA HIS A 491 5.24 13.84 -8.85
C HIS A 491 5.06 12.75 -7.81
N ILE A 492 5.99 12.67 -6.86
CA ILE A 492 6.06 11.59 -5.88
C ILE A 492 6.24 12.17 -4.48
N THR A 493 5.52 11.65 -3.49
CA THR A 493 5.86 11.82 -2.08
C THR A 493 6.30 10.48 -1.50
N TYR A 494 7.30 10.50 -0.63
CA TYR A 494 7.88 9.30 -0.03
C TYR A 494 8.49 9.59 1.34
N MET A 495 8.77 8.52 2.09
CA MET A 495 9.49 8.61 3.36
C MET A 495 10.96 8.24 3.16
N GLN A 496 11.85 9.00 3.80
CA GLN A 496 13.28 8.73 3.87
C GLN A 496 13.68 8.39 5.30
N LYS A 497 14.54 7.37 5.44
CA LYS A 497 14.99 6.82 6.72
C LYS A 497 16.48 6.50 6.67
N ASN A 498 17.15 6.60 7.82
CA ASN A 498 18.54 6.17 8.00
C ASN A 498 18.64 4.75 8.58
N SER A 499 17.54 4.00 8.55
CA SER A 499 17.46 2.63 9.07
C SER A 499 16.57 1.79 8.20
N VAL A 500 16.92 0.53 8.00
CA VAL A 500 16.09 -0.43 7.26
C VAL A 500 14.86 -0.82 8.07
N GLY A 501 13.77 -1.13 7.38
CA GLY A 501 12.60 -1.76 7.94
C GLY A 501 11.80 -0.88 8.91
N ARG A 502 10.85 -1.50 9.57
CA ARG A 502 9.93 -0.86 10.49
C ARG A 502 10.44 -0.92 11.93
N TYR A 503 10.15 0.11 12.74
CA TYR A 503 10.35 0.03 14.18
C TYR A 503 9.57 -1.15 14.79
N ASP A 504 10.28 -1.98 15.49
CA ASP A 504 9.72 -3.07 16.29
C ASP A 504 10.58 -3.21 17.56
N ALA A 505 9.95 -3.07 18.71
CA ALA A 505 10.68 -3.06 19.99
C ALA A 505 11.47 -4.36 20.25
N THR A 506 11.09 -5.47 19.60
CA THR A 506 11.74 -6.78 19.75
C THR A 506 12.71 -7.06 18.61
N ASN A 507 12.27 -6.83 17.35
CA ASN A 507 13.02 -7.29 16.16
C ASN A 507 13.84 -6.17 15.50
N ASN A 508 13.47 -4.89 15.69
CA ASN A 508 14.15 -3.75 15.09
C ASN A 508 14.05 -2.50 15.99
N PRO A 509 14.59 -2.53 17.22
CA PRO A 509 14.46 -1.44 18.20
C PRO A 509 15.23 -0.17 17.80
N ASN A 510 16.17 -0.25 16.87
CA ASN A 510 17.01 0.87 16.45
C ASN A 510 16.41 1.69 15.30
N ALA A 511 15.33 1.23 14.69
CA ALA A 511 14.60 1.99 13.67
C ALA A 511 13.74 3.09 14.32
N VAL A 512 14.38 4.09 14.90
CA VAL A 512 13.73 5.18 15.64
C VAL A 512 13.83 6.48 14.83
N GLY A 513 12.69 7.19 14.69
CA GLY A 513 12.61 8.48 14.00
C GLY A 513 13.35 9.63 14.73
N PRO A 514 13.24 10.86 14.25
CA PRO A 514 12.25 11.29 13.25
C PRO A 514 12.62 10.88 11.82
N TYR A 515 11.61 10.61 11.04
CA TYR A 515 11.71 10.30 9.61
C TYR A 515 11.23 11.49 8.80
N ASP A 516 11.88 11.71 7.67
CA ASP A 516 11.59 12.82 6.79
C ASP A 516 10.62 12.40 5.68
N ILE A 517 9.63 13.25 5.42
CA ILE A 517 8.72 13.09 4.28
C ILE A 517 9.15 14.07 3.21
N TYR A 518 9.49 13.52 2.06
CA TYR A 518 9.93 14.27 0.89
C TYR A 518 8.85 14.29 -0.19
N TYR A 519 8.84 15.38 -0.92
CA TYR A 519 8.22 15.49 -2.23
C TYR A 519 9.32 15.55 -3.29
N MET A 520 9.11 14.86 -4.41
CA MET A 520 10.01 14.84 -5.55
C MET A 520 9.22 15.05 -6.84
N SER A 521 9.75 15.87 -7.75
CA SER A 521 9.26 15.93 -9.14
C SER A 521 10.37 15.58 -10.10
N LEU A 522 10.10 14.63 -10.98
CA LEU A 522 11.04 14.13 -11.98
C LEU A 522 10.50 14.42 -13.37
N ASP A 523 11.37 14.86 -14.27
CA ASP A 523 11.06 14.93 -15.68
C ASP A 523 10.74 13.52 -16.22
N THR A 524 9.73 13.40 -17.07
CA THR A 524 9.34 12.11 -17.66
C THR A 524 10.45 11.48 -18.51
N ALA A 525 11.38 12.28 -19.01
CA ALA A 525 12.55 11.80 -19.74
C ALA A 525 13.46 10.87 -18.92
N VAL A 526 13.37 10.91 -17.58
CA VAL A 526 14.11 10.01 -16.68
C VAL A 526 13.79 8.54 -16.93
N PHE A 527 12.59 8.24 -17.42
CA PHE A 527 12.14 6.88 -17.72
C PHE A 527 12.54 6.39 -19.12
N SER A 528 13.16 7.23 -19.92
CA SER A 528 13.51 6.91 -21.33
C SER A 528 14.98 6.54 -21.52
N THR A 529 15.75 6.45 -20.43
CA THR A 529 17.22 6.24 -20.48
C THR A 529 17.62 4.75 -20.35
#